data_9fc89ee994dd20443a75304435e1e564
#
_entry.id   9fc89ee994dd20443a75304435e1e564
#
_cell.length_a   1.000
_cell.length_b   1.000
_cell.length_c   1.000
_cell.angle_alpha   90.00
_cell.angle_beta   90.00
_cell.angle_gamma   90.00
#
_symmetry.space_group_name_H-M   'P 1'
#
loop_
_entity.id
_entity.type
_entity.pdbx_description
1 polymer ?
#
loop_
_entity_poly.entity_id
_entity_poly.type
_entity_poly.pdbx_seq_one_letter_code
_entity_poly.pdbx_strand_id
1 'polypeptide(L)'
;TILVSDWSSDVCSSDLIFRSTFKHADYNSKQAKPANVHEEELTPAQTKERIVALLLVFAVVIFFWMAFHQNGLTMTFFARDYTAHEVTGLDRLGFSVWNLALLIVTVYAGFSLFQSKTGKGKLISGVIVTLALVVLGVNYGTMDPTLPILPQIFQQFNPFFVVALTPVSLAVFGSLAKKGKEPSAPRKIGIGMVIAAVGFMLLAFGSFGLPTPAEVEANGIAESALVSPNWLISTYLVLTFAELFLSPMGISFVSKVAPPKYKGAMMGLWFVATAIGNYLVAIIGYLWGDMQLWMVWSVLIVCCLLSALFIFSIMKKLEKVAK
;
A
#
# COMPACT_ATOMS: atom_id res chain seq x y z
N THR A 1 30.53 -19.32 -2.50
CA THR A 1 29.56 -20.19 -3.23
C THR A 1 28.58 -20.88 -2.28
N ILE A 2 28.19 -20.27 -1.15
CA ILE A 2 27.39 -20.96 -0.12
C ILE A 2 26.13 -20.16 0.29
N LEU A 3 25.71 -19.13 -0.40
CA LEU A 3 24.61 -18.28 0.10
C LEU A 3 23.40 -18.15 -0.84
N VAL A 4 23.30 -18.89 -1.92
CA VAL A 4 22.18 -18.80 -2.86
C VAL A 4 21.36 -20.09 -2.95
N SER A 5 21.82 -21.19 -2.36
CA SER A 5 21.12 -22.48 -2.43
C SER A 5 20.17 -22.76 -1.26
N ASP A 6 20.22 -21.99 -0.18
CA ASP A 6 19.44 -22.31 1.03
C ASP A 6 18.09 -21.59 1.15
N TRP A 7 17.79 -20.64 0.28
CA TRP A 7 16.46 -20.01 0.26
C TRP A 7 15.36 -20.92 -0.31
N SER A 8 15.73 -22.04 -0.91
CA SER A 8 14.77 -23.04 -1.37
C SER A 8 14.41 -24.08 -0.30
N SER A 9 15.06 -24.05 0.85
CA SER A 9 14.84 -25.01 1.94
C SER A 9 14.00 -24.49 3.09
N ASP A 10 13.73 -23.19 3.16
CA ASP A 10 12.73 -22.66 4.08
C ASP A 10 11.32 -22.99 3.56
N VAL A 11 10.96 -24.24 3.73
CA VAL A 11 9.61 -24.72 3.49
C VAL A 11 8.70 -24.00 4.48
N CYS A 12 7.99 -22.99 4.00
CA CYS A 12 6.97 -22.31 4.78
C CYS A 12 5.95 -23.37 5.25
N SER A 13 5.45 -23.27 6.47
CA SER A 13 4.44 -24.20 6.99
C SER A 13 3.21 -24.32 6.08
N SER A 14 2.89 -23.27 5.31
CA SER A 14 1.89 -23.29 4.25
C SER A 14 2.24 -24.23 3.11
N ASP A 15 3.52 -24.37 2.73
CA ASP A 15 3.98 -25.27 1.68
C ASP A 15 3.82 -26.73 2.09
N LEU A 16 4.01 -27.04 3.38
CA LEU A 16 3.78 -28.39 3.91
C LEU A 16 2.28 -28.77 3.89
N ILE A 17 1.41 -27.85 4.28
CA ILE A 17 -0.04 -28.07 4.31
C ILE A 17 -0.62 -28.17 2.90
N PHE A 18 -0.17 -27.32 1.98
CA PHE A 18 -0.72 -27.21 0.62
C PHE A 18 0.17 -27.85 -0.47
N ARG A 19 1.20 -28.60 -0.10
CA ARG A 19 2.16 -29.22 -1.03
C ARG A 19 1.48 -30.03 -2.14
N SER A 20 0.38 -30.72 -1.85
CA SER A 20 -0.37 -31.46 -2.86
C SER A 20 -1.09 -30.55 -3.87
N THR A 21 -1.50 -29.35 -3.43
CA THR A 21 -2.21 -28.37 -4.25
C THR A 21 -1.27 -27.66 -5.23
N PHE A 22 -0.01 -27.46 -4.82
CA PHE A 22 1.01 -26.75 -5.63
C PHE A 22 1.98 -27.66 -6.38
N LYS A 23 1.80 -28.98 -6.32
CA LYS A 23 2.67 -29.95 -7.06
C LYS A 23 2.84 -29.63 -8.54
N HIS A 24 1.83 -29.03 -9.18
CA HIS A 24 1.88 -28.64 -10.58
C HIS A 24 2.72 -27.36 -10.82
N ALA A 25 2.98 -26.58 -9.77
CA ALA A 25 3.80 -25.38 -9.80
C ALA A 25 5.24 -25.63 -9.34
N ASP A 26 5.51 -26.80 -8.73
CA ASP A 26 6.87 -27.23 -8.36
C ASP A 26 7.70 -27.45 -9.64
N TYR A 27 8.55 -26.48 -9.92
CA TYR A 27 9.49 -26.55 -11.05
C TYR A 27 10.63 -27.49 -10.70
N ASN A 28 10.45 -28.76 -11.00
CA ASN A 28 11.47 -29.77 -10.75
C ASN A 28 12.61 -29.58 -11.75
N SER A 29 13.69 -28.92 -11.32
CA SER A 29 14.85 -28.52 -12.12
C SER A 29 15.54 -29.66 -12.86
N LYS A 30 15.21 -30.91 -12.53
CA LYS A 30 15.73 -32.12 -13.19
C LYS A 30 14.90 -32.61 -14.38
N GLN A 31 13.66 -32.15 -14.55
CA GLN A 31 12.78 -32.58 -15.64
C GLN A 31 12.41 -31.48 -16.64
N ALA A 32 12.71 -30.25 -16.35
CA ALA A 32 12.47 -29.15 -17.25
C ALA A 32 13.77 -28.64 -17.87
N LYS A 33 14.31 -29.38 -18.83
CA LYS A 33 14.84 -28.71 -20.02
C LYS A 33 13.60 -28.21 -20.75
N PRO A 34 13.31 -26.90 -20.76
CA PRO A 34 12.22 -26.40 -21.59
C PRO A 34 12.58 -26.69 -23.02
N ALA A 35 11.79 -27.56 -23.66
CA ALA A 35 11.76 -27.60 -25.10
C ALA A 35 11.44 -26.16 -25.55
N ASN A 36 12.42 -25.50 -26.14
CA ASN A 36 12.25 -24.28 -26.95
C ASN A 36 11.50 -23.08 -26.30
N VAL A 37 11.83 -22.68 -25.09
CA VAL A 37 11.78 -21.27 -24.77
C VAL A 37 13.07 -20.67 -25.39
N HIS A 38 12.98 -20.17 -26.61
CA HIS A 38 13.94 -19.20 -27.11
C HIS A 38 13.87 -18.05 -26.11
N GLU A 39 14.81 -17.99 -25.14
CA GLU A 39 15.11 -16.76 -24.44
C GLU A 39 15.43 -15.77 -25.57
N GLU A 40 14.56 -14.79 -25.79
CA GLU A 40 14.86 -13.70 -26.72
C GLU A 40 16.23 -13.15 -26.33
N GLU A 41 17.25 -13.44 -27.12
CA GLU A 41 18.59 -12.88 -26.93
C GLU A 41 18.49 -11.38 -27.19
N LEU A 42 18.30 -10.63 -26.10
CA LEU A 42 18.25 -9.17 -26.15
C LEU A 42 19.62 -8.65 -26.59
N THR A 43 19.61 -7.76 -27.55
CA THR A 43 20.84 -7.05 -27.92
C THR A 43 21.37 -6.25 -26.72
N PRO A 44 22.69 -5.97 -26.66
CA PRO A 44 23.25 -5.15 -25.57
C PRO A 44 22.57 -3.78 -25.45
N ALA A 45 22.13 -3.19 -26.55
CA ALA A 45 21.40 -1.92 -26.58
C ALA A 45 20.00 -2.06 -25.91
N GLN A 46 19.24 -3.09 -26.24
CA GLN A 46 17.94 -3.38 -25.62
C GLN A 46 18.07 -3.70 -24.13
N THR A 47 19.09 -4.46 -23.75
CA THR A 47 19.40 -4.75 -22.34
C THR A 47 19.65 -3.47 -21.57
N LYS A 48 20.47 -2.56 -22.11
CA LYS A 48 20.75 -1.26 -21.51
C LYS A 48 19.47 -0.40 -21.39
N GLU A 49 18.64 -0.36 -22.43
CA GLU A 49 17.40 0.41 -22.45
C GLU A 49 16.43 -0.06 -21.36
N ARG A 50 16.28 -1.38 -21.18
CA ARG A 50 15.45 -2.00 -20.13
C ARG A 50 15.98 -1.70 -18.72
N ILE A 51 17.28 -1.85 -18.48
CA ILE A 51 17.90 -1.54 -17.18
C ILE A 51 17.71 -0.06 -16.84
N VAL A 52 17.99 0.85 -17.78
CA VAL A 52 17.79 2.29 -17.54
C VAL A 52 16.34 2.62 -17.23
N ALA A 53 15.38 2.02 -17.94
CA ALA A 53 13.97 2.21 -17.66
C ALA A 53 13.59 1.77 -16.23
N LEU A 54 14.11 0.64 -15.77
CA LEU A 54 13.89 0.15 -14.39
C LEU A 54 14.51 1.08 -13.35
N LEU A 55 15.75 1.53 -13.56
CA LEU A 55 16.41 2.45 -12.63
C LEU A 55 15.66 3.79 -12.50
N LEU A 56 15.10 4.31 -13.59
CA LEU A 56 14.26 5.51 -13.56
C LEU A 56 12.96 5.29 -12.76
N VAL A 57 12.35 4.11 -12.87
CA VAL A 57 11.18 3.75 -12.04
C VAL A 57 11.58 3.59 -10.58
N PHE A 58 12.73 2.97 -10.29
CA PHE A 58 13.23 2.83 -8.91
C PHE A 58 13.47 4.18 -8.24
N ALA A 59 13.96 5.17 -8.98
CA ALA A 59 14.11 6.53 -8.45
C ALA A 59 12.76 7.11 -7.97
N VAL A 60 11.67 6.89 -8.70
CA VAL A 60 10.31 7.30 -8.28
C VAL A 60 9.84 6.52 -7.06
N VAL A 61 10.10 5.21 -7.04
CA VAL A 61 9.69 4.31 -5.96
C VAL A 61 10.36 4.67 -4.64
N ILE A 62 11.60 5.14 -4.63
CA ILE A 62 12.29 5.66 -3.45
C ILE A 62 11.45 6.76 -2.77
N PHE A 63 11.00 7.74 -3.52
CA PHE A 63 10.20 8.85 -2.97
C PHE A 63 8.80 8.41 -2.55
N PHE A 64 8.22 7.42 -3.23
CA PHE A 64 6.96 6.83 -2.77
C PHE A 64 7.10 6.22 -1.38
N TRP A 65 8.09 5.34 -1.18
CA TRP A 65 8.29 4.67 0.09
C TRP A 65 8.72 5.63 1.19
N MET A 66 9.50 6.66 0.87
CA MET A 66 9.81 7.74 1.81
C MET A 66 8.53 8.44 2.30
N ALA A 67 7.62 8.75 1.40
CA ALA A 67 6.36 9.39 1.76
C ALA A 67 5.42 8.42 2.49
N PHE A 68 5.25 7.21 1.97
CA PHE A 68 4.33 6.21 2.49
C PHE A 68 4.68 5.77 3.92
N HIS A 69 5.96 5.53 4.21
CA HIS A 69 6.41 5.09 5.54
C HIS A 69 6.47 6.20 6.59
N GLN A 70 5.99 7.41 6.27
CA GLN A 70 5.69 8.40 7.31
C GLN A 70 4.58 7.92 8.27
N ASN A 71 3.83 6.89 7.89
CA ASN A 71 2.87 6.23 8.78
C ASN A 71 3.51 5.71 10.08
N GLY A 72 4.77 5.28 10.03
CA GLY A 72 5.54 4.81 11.20
C GLY A 72 6.28 5.91 11.96
N LEU A 73 6.32 7.15 11.48
CA LEU A 73 7.08 8.25 12.10
C LEU A 73 6.19 9.50 12.29
N THR A 74 6.17 10.42 11.32
CA THR A 74 5.51 11.73 11.50
C THR A 74 3.99 11.64 11.63
N MET A 75 3.34 10.69 10.96
CA MET A 75 1.92 10.44 11.16
C MET A 75 1.62 9.86 12.55
N THR A 76 2.52 9.05 13.12
CA THR A 76 2.40 8.57 14.51
C THR A 76 2.61 9.72 15.51
N PHE A 77 3.56 10.63 15.24
CA PHE A 77 3.72 11.84 16.04
C PHE A 77 2.47 12.73 15.97
N PHE A 78 1.90 12.93 14.79
CA PHE A 78 0.65 13.65 14.62
C PHE A 78 -0.51 12.99 15.40
N ALA A 79 -0.59 11.66 15.36
CA ALA A 79 -1.59 10.92 16.15
C ALA A 79 -1.42 11.13 17.65
N ARG A 80 -0.17 11.22 18.15
CA ARG A 80 0.14 11.40 19.56
C ARG A 80 -0.14 12.81 20.04
N ASP A 81 0.26 13.81 19.27
CA ASP A 81 0.36 15.19 19.76
C ASP A 81 -0.84 16.05 19.36
N TYR A 82 -1.56 15.71 18.29
CA TYR A 82 -2.58 16.56 17.69
C TYR A 82 -3.95 15.91 17.51
N THR A 83 -4.06 14.60 17.71
CA THR A 83 -5.32 13.89 17.47
C THR A 83 -6.02 13.60 18.79
N ALA A 84 -7.34 13.68 18.81
CA ALA A 84 -8.13 13.33 19.99
C ALA A 84 -7.74 11.94 20.52
N HIS A 85 -7.55 11.85 21.83
CA HIS A 85 -7.10 10.64 22.51
C HIS A 85 -8.23 9.65 22.81
N GLU A 86 -9.47 10.08 22.56
CA GLU A 86 -10.66 9.26 22.75
C GLU A 86 -11.57 9.33 21.52
N VAL A 87 -12.30 8.28 21.27
CA VAL A 87 -13.32 8.20 20.21
C VAL A 87 -14.66 7.81 20.78
N THR A 88 -15.70 8.36 20.16
CA THR A 88 -17.09 8.11 20.50
C THR A 88 -17.88 7.65 19.27
N GLY A 89 -19.12 7.24 19.45
CA GLY A 89 -19.99 6.89 18.33
C GLY A 89 -19.50 5.69 17.51
N LEU A 90 -19.69 5.76 16.20
CA LEU A 90 -19.33 4.66 15.29
C LEU A 90 -17.82 4.51 15.10
N ASP A 91 -17.04 5.55 15.33
CA ASP A 91 -15.59 5.51 15.18
C ASP A 91 -14.93 4.45 16.08
N ARG A 92 -15.53 4.16 17.24
CA ARG A 92 -15.10 3.10 18.17
C ARG A 92 -14.92 1.74 17.49
N LEU A 93 -15.79 1.42 16.53
CA LEU A 93 -15.68 0.15 15.78
C LEU A 93 -14.36 0.02 15.02
N GLY A 94 -13.84 1.14 14.50
CA GLY A 94 -12.58 1.18 13.76
C GLY A 94 -11.34 0.95 14.62
N PHE A 95 -11.41 1.14 15.93
CA PHE A 95 -10.28 0.99 16.85
C PHE A 95 -10.21 -0.39 17.53
N SER A 96 -10.97 -1.36 17.04
CA SER A 96 -10.90 -2.76 17.45
C SER A 96 -10.46 -3.62 16.26
N VAL A 97 -9.36 -4.35 16.41
CA VAL A 97 -8.83 -5.27 15.39
C VAL A 97 -9.88 -6.33 15.00
N TRP A 98 -10.64 -6.82 15.96
CA TRP A 98 -11.69 -7.81 15.72
C TRP A 98 -12.83 -7.24 14.87
N ASN A 99 -13.24 -6.01 15.13
CA ASN A 99 -14.26 -5.34 14.32
C ASN A 99 -13.77 -5.05 12.91
N LEU A 100 -12.50 -4.65 12.75
CA LEU A 100 -11.88 -4.49 11.42
C LEU A 100 -11.84 -5.83 10.67
N ALA A 101 -11.51 -6.94 11.34
CA ALA A 101 -11.57 -8.27 10.74
C ALA A 101 -12.99 -8.66 10.30
N LEU A 102 -14.02 -8.36 11.11
CA LEU A 102 -15.43 -8.58 10.74
C LEU A 102 -15.84 -7.71 9.55
N LEU A 103 -15.37 -6.47 9.48
CA LEU A 103 -15.60 -5.59 8.33
C LEU A 103 -14.97 -6.17 7.06
N ILE A 104 -13.74 -6.70 7.13
CA ILE A 104 -13.10 -7.41 6.02
C ILE A 104 -13.97 -8.59 5.56
N VAL A 105 -14.41 -9.45 6.50
CA VAL A 105 -15.29 -10.58 6.20
C VAL A 105 -16.56 -10.10 5.50
N THR A 106 -17.16 -9.01 5.98
CA THR A 106 -18.37 -8.41 5.40
C THR A 106 -18.12 -7.95 3.97
N VAL A 107 -16.99 -7.28 3.68
CA VAL A 107 -16.62 -6.83 2.34
C VAL A 107 -16.46 -8.03 1.40
N TYR A 108 -15.68 -9.03 1.77
CA TYR A 108 -15.43 -10.21 0.93
C TYR A 108 -16.69 -11.04 0.70
N ALA A 109 -17.48 -11.26 1.73
CA ALA A 109 -18.75 -11.98 1.61
C ALA A 109 -19.76 -11.17 0.77
N GLY A 110 -19.77 -9.84 0.89
CA GLY A 110 -20.54 -8.95 0.04
C GLY A 110 -20.15 -9.08 -1.44
N PHE A 111 -18.85 -9.01 -1.75
CA PHE A 111 -18.37 -9.26 -3.13
C PHE A 111 -18.76 -10.65 -3.63
N SER A 112 -18.59 -11.68 -2.80
CA SER A 112 -19.01 -13.06 -3.15
C SER A 112 -20.50 -13.15 -3.41
N LEU A 113 -21.34 -12.45 -2.66
CA LEU A 113 -22.78 -12.40 -2.86
C LEU A 113 -23.16 -11.89 -4.27
N PHE A 114 -22.47 -10.82 -4.74
CA PHE A 114 -22.73 -10.25 -6.06
C PHE A 114 -22.12 -11.08 -7.19
N GLN A 115 -20.97 -11.71 -6.97
CA GLN A 115 -20.26 -12.47 -8.01
C GLN A 115 -20.74 -13.93 -8.14
N SER A 116 -21.35 -14.49 -7.11
CA SER A 116 -21.78 -15.90 -7.10
C SER A 116 -22.89 -16.16 -8.15
N LYS A 117 -22.67 -17.18 -8.97
CA LYS A 117 -23.65 -17.65 -9.98
C LYS A 117 -24.63 -18.68 -9.41
N THR A 118 -24.35 -19.27 -8.25
CA THR A 118 -25.17 -20.32 -7.64
C THR A 118 -26.03 -19.79 -6.51
N GLY A 119 -27.28 -20.25 -6.43
CA GLY A 119 -28.18 -19.86 -5.35
C GLY A 119 -27.62 -20.23 -3.94
N LYS A 120 -26.98 -21.39 -3.82
CA LYS A 120 -26.32 -21.80 -2.58
C LYS A 120 -25.19 -20.85 -2.18
N GLY A 121 -24.35 -20.42 -3.15
CA GLY A 121 -23.27 -19.47 -2.88
C GLY A 121 -23.80 -18.11 -2.40
N LYS A 122 -24.86 -17.61 -3.03
CA LYS A 122 -25.52 -16.36 -2.61
C LYS A 122 -26.09 -16.47 -1.19
N LEU A 123 -26.75 -17.61 -0.88
CA LEU A 123 -27.31 -17.83 0.44
C LEU A 123 -26.23 -17.86 1.51
N ILE A 124 -25.14 -18.62 1.30
CA ILE A 124 -24.01 -18.69 2.24
C ILE A 124 -23.40 -17.31 2.45
N SER A 125 -23.09 -16.58 1.38
CA SER A 125 -22.50 -15.24 1.48
C SER A 125 -23.46 -14.27 2.19
N GLY A 126 -24.76 -14.34 1.92
CA GLY A 126 -25.77 -13.53 2.60
C GLY A 126 -25.83 -13.81 4.10
N VAL A 127 -25.81 -15.10 4.50
CA VAL A 127 -25.77 -15.49 5.91
C VAL A 127 -24.51 -14.95 6.59
N ILE A 128 -23.33 -15.08 5.95
CA ILE A 128 -22.07 -14.57 6.52
C ILE A 128 -22.13 -13.05 6.72
N VAL A 129 -22.61 -12.29 5.73
CA VAL A 129 -22.78 -10.83 5.85
C VAL A 129 -23.71 -10.49 7.01
N THR A 130 -24.87 -11.15 7.09
CA THR A 130 -25.85 -10.88 8.16
C THR A 130 -25.26 -11.18 9.53
N LEU A 131 -24.60 -12.33 9.69
CA LEU A 131 -23.98 -12.70 10.98
C LEU A 131 -22.88 -11.70 11.36
N ALA A 132 -22.01 -11.31 10.42
CA ALA A 132 -20.95 -10.33 10.68
C ALA A 132 -21.53 -8.98 11.13
N LEU A 133 -22.59 -8.50 10.46
CA LEU A 133 -23.25 -7.24 10.83
C LEU A 133 -23.95 -7.33 12.18
N VAL A 134 -24.58 -8.47 12.51
CA VAL A 134 -25.18 -8.69 13.82
C VAL A 134 -24.11 -8.65 14.91
N VAL A 135 -22.98 -9.35 14.72
CA VAL A 135 -21.88 -9.33 15.70
C VAL A 135 -21.30 -7.92 15.84
N LEU A 136 -21.12 -7.17 14.75
CA LEU A 136 -20.69 -5.77 14.81
C LEU A 136 -21.67 -4.90 15.58
N GLY A 137 -22.99 -5.10 15.38
CA GLY A 137 -24.03 -4.39 16.13
C GLY A 137 -24.01 -4.71 17.63
N VAL A 138 -23.83 -5.99 17.99
CA VAL A 138 -23.69 -6.42 19.40
C VAL A 138 -22.42 -5.81 20.00
N ASN A 139 -21.27 -5.91 19.32
CA ASN A 139 -20.03 -5.31 19.78
C ASN A 139 -20.19 -3.80 20.01
N TYR A 140 -20.81 -3.08 19.07
CA TYR A 140 -21.08 -1.64 19.21
C TYR A 140 -21.90 -1.33 20.47
N GLY A 141 -22.94 -2.12 20.74
CA GLY A 141 -23.82 -1.93 21.90
C GLY A 141 -23.18 -2.29 23.25
N THR A 142 -22.13 -3.14 23.23
CA THR A 142 -21.42 -3.58 24.45
C THR A 142 -20.13 -2.82 24.73
N MET A 143 -19.65 -2.02 23.76
CA MET A 143 -18.46 -1.18 23.93
C MET A 143 -18.76 0.03 24.85
N ASP A 144 -17.76 0.44 25.61
CA ASP A 144 -17.85 1.67 26.42
C ASP A 144 -18.18 2.88 25.53
N PRO A 145 -18.96 3.85 26.03
CA PRO A 145 -19.37 5.04 25.26
C PRO A 145 -18.21 5.83 24.68
N THR A 146 -17.07 5.86 25.38
CA THR A 146 -15.79 6.46 24.98
C THR A 146 -14.73 5.39 24.99
N LEU A 147 -13.87 5.38 23.96
CA LEU A 147 -12.76 4.44 23.85
C LEU A 147 -11.45 5.24 23.77
N PRO A 148 -10.51 5.06 24.72
CA PRO A 148 -9.19 5.67 24.62
C PRO A 148 -8.41 5.01 23.47
N ILE A 149 -7.67 5.83 22.71
CA ILE A 149 -6.87 5.38 21.57
C ILE A 149 -5.40 5.67 21.79
N LEU A 150 -4.58 4.67 21.46
CA LEU A 150 -3.13 4.81 21.43
C LEU A 150 -2.69 5.24 20.02
N PRO A 151 -1.69 6.14 19.90
CA PRO A 151 -1.22 6.63 18.60
C PRO A 151 -0.82 5.51 17.62
N GLN A 152 -0.25 4.42 18.12
CA GLN A 152 0.22 3.30 17.31
C GLN A 152 -0.92 2.52 16.65
N ILE A 153 -2.15 2.60 17.20
CA ILE A 153 -3.29 1.84 16.68
C ILE A 153 -3.71 2.32 15.28
N PHE A 154 -3.38 3.57 14.91
CA PHE A 154 -3.65 4.07 13.57
C PHE A 154 -2.96 3.28 12.48
N GLN A 155 -1.82 2.65 12.76
CA GLN A 155 -1.08 1.84 11.78
C GLN A 155 -1.88 0.62 11.30
N GLN A 156 -2.86 0.13 12.08
CA GLN A 156 -3.73 -0.98 11.69
C GLN A 156 -4.64 -0.64 10.50
N PHE A 157 -4.92 0.66 10.25
CA PHE A 157 -5.78 1.06 9.14
C PHE A 157 -5.16 0.77 7.77
N ASN A 158 -3.83 0.84 7.63
CA ASN A 158 -3.22 0.49 6.35
C ASN A 158 -3.44 -0.99 5.99
N PRO A 159 -3.01 -2.02 6.77
CA PRO A 159 -3.29 -3.40 6.42
C PRO A 159 -4.78 -3.72 6.32
N PHE A 160 -5.62 -3.09 7.15
CA PHE A 160 -7.06 -3.21 7.02
C PHE A 160 -7.56 -2.75 5.65
N PHE A 161 -7.19 -1.54 5.21
CA PHE A 161 -7.60 -1.00 3.91
C PHE A 161 -6.97 -1.77 2.75
N VAL A 162 -5.72 -2.23 2.85
CA VAL A 162 -5.10 -3.08 1.81
C VAL A 162 -5.97 -4.30 1.56
N VAL A 163 -6.34 -5.02 2.62
CA VAL A 163 -7.14 -6.24 2.49
C VAL A 163 -8.58 -5.90 2.03
N ALA A 164 -9.23 -4.92 2.65
CA ALA A 164 -10.62 -4.57 2.35
C ALA A 164 -10.79 -4.00 0.92
N LEU A 165 -9.81 -3.23 0.40
CA LEU A 165 -9.90 -2.59 -0.90
C LEU A 165 -9.31 -3.44 -2.05
N THR A 166 -8.59 -4.51 -1.75
CA THR A 166 -8.05 -5.41 -2.79
C THR A 166 -9.13 -5.92 -3.73
N PRO A 167 -10.28 -6.47 -3.29
CA PRO A 167 -11.32 -6.92 -4.22
C PRO A 167 -11.93 -5.78 -5.03
N VAL A 168 -12.01 -4.57 -4.47
CA VAL A 168 -12.46 -3.36 -5.19
C VAL A 168 -11.48 -3.02 -6.30
N SER A 169 -10.19 -2.94 -5.96
CA SER A 169 -9.11 -2.65 -6.92
C SER A 169 -9.08 -3.67 -8.06
N LEU A 170 -9.17 -4.96 -7.74
CA LEU A 170 -9.24 -6.03 -8.74
C LEU A 170 -10.48 -5.93 -9.64
N ALA A 171 -11.64 -5.58 -9.08
CA ALA A 171 -12.87 -5.39 -9.86
C ALA A 171 -12.76 -4.19 -10.81
N VAL A 172 -12.19 -3.07 -10.34
CA VAL A 172 -11.98 -1.86 -11.14
C VAL A 172 -11.01 -2.14 -12.28
N PHE A 173 -9.80 -2.65 -11.98
CA PHE A 173 -8.79 -2.94 -13.01
C PHE A 173 -9.24 -4.04 -13.96
N GLY A 174 -9.89 -5.10 -13.46
CA GLY A 174 -10.45 -6.15 -14.29
C GLY A 174 -11.54 -5.65 -15.24
N SER A 175 -12.38 -4.70 -14.80
CA SER A 175 -13.37 -4.05 -15.66
C SER A 175 -12.72 -3.17 -16.74
N LEU A 176 -11.68 -2.42 -16.37
CA LEU A 176 -10.91 -1.60 -17.32
C LEU A 176 -10.16 -2.47 -18.33
N ALA A 177 -9.57 -3.59 -17.90
CA ALA A 177 -8.90 -4.55 -18.77
C ALA A 177 -9.86 -5.15 -19.80
N LYS A 178 -11.05 -5.58 -19.37
CA LYS A 178 -12.10 -6.08 -20.29
C LYS A 178 -12.51 -5.06 -21.36
N LYS A 179 -12.41 -3.76 -21.05
CA LYS A 179 -12.71 -2.66 -21.99
C LYS A 179 -11.51 -2.21 -22.81
N GLY A 180 -10.33 -2.86 -22.64
CA GLY A 180 -9.08 -2.43 -23.28
C GLY A 180 -8.57 -1.05 -22.84
N LYS A 181 -9.04 -0.56 -21.67
CA LYS A 181 -8.71 0.77 -21.13
C LYS A 181 -7.85 0.71 -19.86
N GLU A 182 -7.32 -0.46 -19.53
CA GLU A 182 -6.47 -0.60 -18.37
C GLU A 182 -5.18 0.22 -18.55
N PRO A 183 -4.83 1.11 -17.59
CA PRO A 183 -3.60 1.87 -17.65
C PRO A 183 -2.37 0.94 -17.60
N SER A 184 -1.30 1.28 -18.31
CA SER A 184 -0.02 0.58 -18.23
C SER A 184 0.55 0.61 -16.80
N ALA A 185 1.43 -0.34 -16.45
CA ALA A 185 2.04 -0.38 -15.12
C ALA A 185 2.75 0.95 -14.76
N PRO A 186 3.56 1.58 -15.62
CA PRO A 186 4.12 2.89 -15.32
C PRO A 186 3.07 4.00 -15.11
N ARG A 187 1.95 3.96 -15.83
CA ARG A 187 0.84 4.91 -15.60
C ARG A 187 0.21 4.73 -14.23
N LYS A 188 -0.01 3.50 -13.81
CA LYS A 188 -0.55 3.20 -12.48
C LYS A 188 0.39 3.71 -11.38
N ILE A 189 1.71 3.56 -11.54
CA ILE A 189 2.71 4.11 -10.62
C ILE A 189 2.57 5.65 -10.55
N GLY A 190 2.51 6.33 -11.70
CA GLY A 190 2.34 7.79 -11.75
C GLY A 190 1.04 8.26 -11.10
N ILE A 191 -0.07 7.57 -11.35
CA ILE A 191 -1.37 7.84 -10.71
C ILE A 191 -1.28 7.62 -9.20
N GLY A 192 -0.61 6.54 -8.75
CA GLY A 192 -0.36 6.27 -7.34
C GLY A 192 0.36 7.43 -6.64
N MET A 193 1.38 8.02 -7.29
CA MET A 193 2.08 9.20 -6.75
C MET A 193 1.16 10.42 -6.60
N VAL A 194 0.26 10.66 -7.56
CA VAL A 194 -0.73 11.75 -7.46
C VAL A 194 -1.71 11.47 -6.31
N ILE A 195 -2.20 10.25 -6.17
CA ILE A 195 -3.09 9.86 -5.07
C ILE A 195 -2.38 10.03 -3.72
N ALA A 196 -1.10 9.66 -3.62
CA ALA A 196 -0.32 9.88 -2.38
C ALA A 196 -0.22 11.37 -2.03
N ALA A 197 0.01 12.24 -3.01
CA ALA A 197 0.00 13.68 -2.80
C ALA A 197 -1.36 14.16 -2.24
N VAL A 198 -2.48 13.65 -2.77
CA VAL A 198 -3.83 13.96 -2.25
C VAL A 198 -3.98 13.49 -0.80
N GLY A 199 -3.44 12.32 -0.44
CA GLY A 199 -3.44 11.84 0.95
C GLY A 199 -2.74 12.81 1.90
N PHE A 200 -1.57 13.33 1.54
CA PHE A 200 -0.88 14.32 2.35
C PHE A 200 -1.52 15.71 2.33
N MET A 201 -2.27 16.06 1.27
CA MET A 201 -3.09 17.28 1.28
C MET A 201 -4.16 17.24 2.36
N LEU A 202 -4.77 16.08 2.64
CA LEU A 202 -5.73 15.95 3.74
C LEU A 202 -5.07 16.29 5.09
N LEU A 203 -3.86 15.76 5.36
CA LEU A 203 -3.13 16.11 6.59
C LEU A 203 -2.72 17.57 6.62
N ALA A 204 -2.27 18.12 5.50
CA ALA A 204 -1.93 19.54 5.42
C ALA A 204 -3.16 20.42 5.77
N PHE A 205 -4.33 20.11 5.20
CA PHE A 205 -5.57 20.83 5.53
C PHE A 205 -5.98 20.65 6.99
N GLY A 206 -5.92 19.43 7.53
CA GLY A 206 -6.21 19.16 8.93
C GLY A 206 -5.22 19.77 9.93
N SER A 207 -4.07 20.26 9.43
CA SER A 207 -3.00 20.85 10.25
C SER A 207 -2.98 22.38 10.23
N PHE A 208 -3.85 23.03 9.46
CA PHE A 208 -3.89 24.50 9.44
C PHE A 208 -4.30 25.06 10.78
N GLY A 209 -3.51 26.02 11.27
CA GLY A 209 -3.78 26.71 12.54
C GLY A 209 -3.37 25.94 13.79
N LEU A 210 -2.80 24.73 13.64
CA LEU A 210 -2.21 23.99 14.75
C LEU A 210 -0.83 24.58 15.12
N PRO A 211 -0.49 24.59 16.43
CA PRO A 211 0.84 24.99 16.88
C PRO A 211 1.93 24.07 16.33
N THR A 212 3.18 24.56 16.29
CA THR A 212 4.32 23.72 15.91
C THR A 212 4.60 22.64 16.96
N PRO A 213 5.25 21.54 16.60
CA PRO A 213 5.62 20.51 17.58
C PRO A 213 6.46 21.05 18.75
N ALA A 214 7.37 22.01 18.50
CA ALA A 214 8.15 22.67 19.53
C ALA A 214 7.27 23.50 20.50
N GLU A 215 6.24 24.17 19.99
CA GLU A 215 5.26 24.91 20.81
C GLU A 215 4.42 23.95 21.67
N VAL A 216 4.01 22.80 21.11
CA VAL A 216 3.25 21.77 21.85
C VAL A 216 4.13 21.13 22.94
N GLU A 217 5.40 20.88 22.66
CA GLU A 217 6.34 20.34 23.65
C GLU A 217 6.56 21.31 24.82
N ALA A 218 6.64 22.60 24.52
CA ALA A 218 6.87 23.64 25.52
C ALA A 218 5.64 24.00 26.36
N ASN A 219 4.46 24.05 25.74
CA ASN A 219 3.24 24.64 26.33
C ASN A 219 2.08 23.64 26.43
N GLY A 220 2.18 22.45 25.83
CA GLY A 220 1.05 21.55 25.64
C GLY A 220 0.09 22.03 24.55
N ILE A 221 -0.97 21.27 24.33
CA ILE A 221 -2.06 21.60 23.42
C ILE A 221 -3.40 21.51 24.17
N ALA A 222 -4.29 22.45 23.95
CA ALA A 222 -5.62 22.37 24.54
C ALA A 222 -6.44 21.24 23.90
N GLU A 223 -7.23 20.52 24.67
CA GLU A 223 -8.09 19.43 24.15
C GLU A 223 -9.03 19.92 23.04
N SER A 224 -9.52 21.17 23.14
CA SER A 224 -10.37 21.78 22.11
C SER A 224 -9.66 22.04 20.77
N ALA A 225 -8.33 22.03 20.75
CA ALA A 225 -7.52 22.19 19.54
C ALA A 225 -7.14 20.85 18.90
N LEU A 226 -7.38 19.73 19.58
CA LEU A 226 -7.12 18.41 19.03
C LEU A 226 -8.06 18.13 17.83
N VAL A 227 -7.49 17.54 16.78
CA VAL A 227 -8.25 17.24 15.57
C VAL A 227 -8.89 15.86 15.65
N SER A 228 -9.94 15.66 14.85
CA SER A 228 -10.61 14.36 14.76
C SER A 228 -9.67 13.28 14.22
N PRO A 229 -9.70 12.05 14.76
CA PRO A 229 -8.99 10.88 14.22
C PRO A 229 -9.31 10.61 12.75
N ASN A 230 -10.44 11.07 12.25
CA ASN A 230 -10.88 10.86 10.88
C ASN A 230 -9.97 11.52 9.83
N TRP A 231 -9.19 12.55 10.18
CA TRP A 231 -8.16 13.09 9.30
C TRP A 231 -7.08 12.04 8.97
N LEU A 232 -6.56 11.37 10.01
CA LEU A 232 -5.58 10.30 9.83
C LEU A 232 -6.19 9.09 9.14
N ILE A 233 -7.37 8.63 9.56
CA ILE A 233 -8.05 7.47 8.95
C ILE A 233 -8.27 7.72 7.47
N SER A 234 -8.75 8.91 7.08
CA SER A 234 -8.94 9.30 5.68
C SER A 234 -7.62 9.33 4.91
N THR A 235 -6.55 9.82 5.54
CA THR A 235 -5.21 9.81 4.94
C THR A 235 -4.72 8.39 4.72
N TYR A 236 -4.84 7.48 5.70
CA TYR A 236 -4.50 6.07 5.53
C TYR A 236 -5.29 5.42 4.40
N LEU A 237 -6.59 5.73 4.29
CA LEU A 237 -7.43 5.25 3.19
C LEU A 237 -6.87 5.67 1.83
N VAL A 238 -6.58 6.96 1.65
CA VAL A 238 -6.09 7.50 0.37
C VAL A 238 -4.68 6.99 0.07
N LEU A 239 -3.79 6.93 1.06
CA LEU A 239 -2.43 6.37 0.89
C LEU A 239 -2.48 4.88 0.54
N THR A 240 -3.43 4.13 1.09
CA THR A 240 -3.60 2.71 0.72
C THR A 240 -4.08 2.57 -0.73
N PHE A 241 -4.95 3.45 -1.22
CA PHE A 241 -5.25 3.47 -2.65
C PHE A 241 -4.01 3.73 -3.48
N ALA A 242 -3.16 4.69 -3.10
CA ALA A 242 -1.90 4.94 -3.78
C ALA A 242 -1.01 3.69 -3.81
N GLU A 243 -0.90 2.99 -2.69
CA GLU A 243 -0.15 1.74 -2.56
C GLU A 243 -0.68 0.64 -3.47
N LEU A 244 -1.99 0.42 -3.52
CA LEU A 244 -2.62 -0.58 -4.38
C LEU A 244 -2.40 -0.29 -5.88
N PHE A 245 -2.20 0.96 -6.26
CA PHE A 245 -1.83 1.35 -7.63
C PHE A 245 -0.35 1.12 -7.92
N LEU A 246 0.53 1.28 -6.94
CA LEU A 246 1.98 1.27 -7.15
C LEU A 246 2.59 -0.11 -6.86
N SER A 247 2.32 -0.68 -5.71
CA SER A 247 3.09 -1.82 -5.19
C SER A 247 2.95 -3.09 -6.05
N PRO A 248 1.75 -3.58 -6.39
CA PRO A 248 1.62 -4.76 -7.25
C PRO A 248 2.12 -4.51 -8.67
N MET A 249 1.93 -3.28 -9.17
CA MET A 249 2.30 -2.92 -10.54
C MET A 249 3.81 -2.74 -10.70
N GLY A 250 4.49 -2.25 -9.66
CA GLY A 250 5.92 -2.09 -9.67
C GLY A 250 6.66 -3.42 -9.78
N ILE A 251 6.31 -4.38 -8.93
CA ILE A 251 6.88 -5.74 -8.96
C ILE A 251 6.57 -6.41 -10.30
N SER A 252 5.34 -6.32 -10.79
CA SER A 252 4.94 -6.85 -12.09
C SER A 252 5.72 -6.21 -13.25
N PHE A 253 5.92 -4.89 -13.21
CA PHE A 253 6.71 -4.17 -14.21
C PHE A 253 8.17 -4.64 -14.22
N VAL A 254 8.80 -4.75 -13.04
CA VAL A 254 10.17 -5.25 -12.92
C VAL A 254 10.27 -6.68 -13.49
N SER A 255 9.36 -7.57 -13.10
CA SER A 255 9.36 -8.96 -13.57
C SER A 255 9.20 -9.08 -15.08
N LYS A 256 8.42 -8.16 -15.73
CA LYS A 256 8.17 -8.16 -17.17
C LYS A 256 9.31 -7.54 -17.97
N VAL A 257 9.89 -6.44 -17.47
CA VAL A 257 10.86 -5.62 -18.23
C VAL A 257 12.29 -6.07 -17.99
N ALA A 258 12.59 -6.64 -16.84
CA ALA A 258 13.95 -7.05 -16.50
C ALA A 258 14.52 -8.03 -17.54
N PRO A 259 15.76 -7.77 -18.05
CA PRO A 259 16.43 -8.72 -18.93
C PRO A 259 16.58 -10.08 -18.22
N PRO A 260 16.37 -11.22 -18.89
CA PRO A 260 16.39 -12.55 -18.28
C PRO A 260 17.63 -12.80 -17.41
N LYS A 261 18.80 -12.45 -17.93
CA LYS A 261 20.10 -12.59 -17.23
C LYS A 261 20.17 -11.79 -15.91
N TYR A 262 19.47 -10.67 -15.80
CA TYR A 262 19.54 -9.73 -14.66
C TYR A 262 18.24 -9.68 -13.84
N LYS A 263 17.29 -10.58 -14.11
CA LYS A 263 15.95 -10.54 -13.49
C LYS A 263 16.02 -10.57 -11.95
N GLY A 264 16.80 -11.46 -11.37
CA GLY A 264 17.00 -11.53 -9.92
C GLY A 264 17.64 -10.27 -9.35
N ALA A 265 18.67 -9.73 -10.03
CA ALA A 265 19.32 -8.49 -9.61
C ALA A 265 18.35 -7.29 -9.66
N MET A 266 17.52 -7.18 -10.69
CA MET A 266 16.52 -6.10 -10.80
C MET A 266 15.43 -6.22 -9.74
N MET A 267 14.99 -7.43 -9.40
CA MET A 267 14.08 -7.67 -8.28
C MET A 267 14.72 -7.29 -6.94
N GLY A 268 16.00 -7.63 -6.74
CA GLY A 268 16.75 -7.19 -5.56
C GLY A 268 16.88 -5.67 -5.48
N LEU A 269 17.15 -4.98 -6.60
CA LEU A 269 17.22 -3.51 -6.65
C LEU A 269 15.89 -2.83 -6.33
N TRP A 270 14.75 -3.47 -6.63
CA TRP A 270 13.44 -2.99 -6.18
C TRP A 270 13.38 -2.87 -4.65
N PHE A 271 13.85 -3.91 -3.93
CA PHE A 271 13.89 -3.88 -2.47
C PHE A 271 14.94 -2.91 -1.93
N VAL A 272 16.08 -2.72 -2.63
CA VAL A 272 17.06 -1.68 -2.29
C VAL A 272 16.44 -0.30 -2.42
N ALA A 273 15.66 -0.03 -3.48
CA ALA A 273 14.94 1.24 -3.63
C ALA A 273 13.95 1.46 -2.48
N THR A 274 13.22 0.43 -2.07
CA THR A 274 12.33 0.48 -0.90
C THR A 274 13.12 0.79 0.38
N ALA A 275 14.26 0.14 0.59
CA ALA A 275 15.11 0.35 1.77
C ALA A 275 15.69 1.79 1.81
N ILE A 276 16.11 2.33 0.67
CA ILE A 276 16.55 3.72 0.57
C ILE A 276 15.39 4.67 0.92
N GLY A 277 14.20 4.43 0.39
CA GLY A 277 13.00 5.20 0.74
C GLY A 277 12.74 5.20 2.25
N ASN A 278 12.80 4.03 2.87
CA ASN A 278 12.63 3.88 4.33
C ASN A 278 13.69 4.64 5.13
N TYR A 279 14.92 4.65 4.67
CA TYR A 279 15.98 5.43 5.30
C TYR A 279 15.72 6.94 5.20
N LEU A 280 15.21 7.41 4.05
CA LEU A 280 14.88 8.81 3.82
C LEU A 280 13.68 9.32 4.65
N VAL A 281 12.88 8.43 5.25
CA VAL A 281 11.81 8.80 6.20
C VAL A 281 12.34 9.68 7.32
N ALA A 282 13.56 9.42 7.80
CA ALA A 282 14.20 10.19 8.85
C ALA A 282 14.42 11.67 8.49
N ILE A 283 14.63 11.99 7.20
CA ILE A 283 14.81 13.38 6.74
C ILE A 283 13.56 14.22 7.06
N ILE A 284 12.38 13.65 6.83
CA ILE A 284 11.11 14.33 7.15
C ILE A 284 10.94 14.44 8.67
N GLY A 285 11.41 13.43 9.43
CA GLY A 285 11.43 13.47 10.89
C GLY A 285 12.27 14.62 11.45
N TYR A 286 13.37 14.98 10.79
CA TYR A 286 14.17 16.16 11.19
C TYR A 286 13.46 17.51 10.94
N LEU A 287 12.51 17.55 10.00
CA LEU A 287 11.70 18.74 9.77
C LEU A 287 10.56 18.86 10.81
N TRP A 288 10.31 17.81 11.59
CA TRP A 288 9.32 17.79 12.65
C TRP A 288 9.91 18.49 13.90
N GLY A 289 9.35 19.57 14.27
CA GLY A 289 9.84 20.38 15.42
C GLY A 289 9.50 21.84 15.20
N ASP A 290 10.37 22.56 14.54
CA ASP A 290 10.26 24.01 14.37
C ASP A 290 9.33 24.44 13.20
N MET A 291 9.10 23.52 12.24
CA MET A 291 8.26 23.83 11.08
C MET A 291 6.78 23.69 11.39
N GLN A 292 5.98 24.55 10.76
CA GLN A 292 4.52 24.40 10.76
C GLN A 292 4.14 23.05 10.13
N LEU A 293 3.21 22.32 10.72
CA LEU A 293 2.83 20.97 10.29
C LEU A 293 2.42 20.91 8.81
N TRP A 294 1.61 21.87 8.35
CA TRP A 294 1.21 21.92 6.95
C TRP A 294 2.40 22.06 5.98
N MET A 295 3.49 22.70 6.41
CA MET A 295 4.72 22.79 5.61
C MET A 295 5.42 21.44 5.52
N VAL A 296 5.50 20.69 6.64
CA VAL A 296 6.07 19.32 6.64
C VAL A 296 5.32 18.43 5.65
N TRP A 297 3.99 18.44 5.69
CA TRP A 297 3.17 17.68 4.73
C TRP A 297 3.34 18.19 3.30
N SER A 298 3.52 19.50 3.12
CA SER A 298 3.74 20.09 1.79
C SER A 298 5.03 19.61 1.14
N VAL A 299 6.08 19.33 1.91
CA VAL A 299 7.31 18.70 1.36
C VAL A 299 6.99 17.35 0.72
N LEU A 300 6.19 16.52 1.40
CA LEU A 300 5.76 15.21 0.87
C LEU A 300 4.87 15.36 -0.37
N ILE A 301 3.94 16.31 -0.36
CA ILE A 301 3.08 16.62 -1.50
C ILE A 301 3.93 16.99 -2.72
N VAL A 302 4.90 17.90 -2.55
CA VAL A 302 5.80 18.33 -3.63
C VAL A 302 6.65 17.17 -4.13
N CYS A 303 7.24 16.37 -3.26
CA CYS A 303 8.01 15.19 -3.65
C CYS A 303 7.17 14.21 -4.46
N CYS A 304 5.93 13.93 -4.03
CA CYS A 304 5.03 13.03 -4.76
C CYS A 304 4.63 13.60 -6.12
N LEU A 305 4.30 14.89 -6.21
CA LEU A 305 3.91 15.53 -7.47
C LEU A 305 5.08 15.64 -8.45
N LEU A 306 6.29 15.96 -7.98
CA LEU A 306 7.49 15.98 -8.83
C LEU A 306 7.81 14.58 -9.36
N SER A 307 7.68 13.56 -8.53
CA SER A 307 7.85 12.15 -8.92
C SER A 307 6.80 11.72 -9.96
N ALA A 308 5.53 12.14 -9.78
CA ALA A 308 4.47 11.92 -10.76
C ALA A 308 4.78 12.62 -12.09
N LEU A 309 5.17 13.89 -12.05
CA LEU A 309 5.55 14.66 -13.24
C LEU A 309 6.72 14.00 -13.96
N PHE A 310 7.74 13.57 -13.22
CA PHE A 310 8.88 12.88 -13.77
C PHE A 310 8.48 11.59 -14.51
N ILE A 311 7.71 10.69 -13.87
CA ILE A 311 7.32 9.42 -14.50
C ILE A 311 6.41 9.66 -15.72
N PHE A 312 5.52 10.66 -15.67
CA PHE A 312 4.69 11.01 -16.83
C PHE A 312 5.51 11.60 -17.99
N SER A 313 6.59 12.36 -17.71
CA SER A 313 7.47 12.90 -18.75
C SER A 313 8.21 11.81 -19.52
N ILE A 314 8.59 10.71 -18.87
CA ILE A 314 9.29 9.58 -19.48
C ILE A 314 8.36 8.42 -19.91
N MET A 315 7.04 8.59 -19.78
CA MET A 315 6.03 7.56 -19.97
C MET A 315 6.16 6.81 -21.30
N LYS A 316 6.32 7.54 -22.40
CA LYS A 316 6.46 6.95 -23.75
C LYS A 316 7.65 5.99 -23.84
N LYS A 317 8.77 6.32 -23.18
CA LYS A 317 9.95 5.46 -23.12
C LYS A 317 9.68 4.19 -22.29
N LEU A 318 9.03 4.34 -21.14
CA LEU A 318 8.70 3.21 -20.27
C LEU A 318 7.72 2.24 -20.94
N GLU A 319 6.68 2.77 -21.60
CA GLU A 319 5.69 1.96 -22.30
C GLU A 319 6.28 1.24 -23.52
N LYS A 320 7.24 1.84 -24.21
CA LYS A 320 7.96 1.21 -25.34
C LYS A 320 8.72 -0.04 -24.87
N VAL A 321 9.40 0.06 -23.74
CA VAL A 321 10.21 -1.03 -23.17
C VAL A 321 9.35 -2.14 -22.56
N ALA A 322 8.11 -1.83 -22.15
CA ALA A 322 7.17 -2.77 -21.56
C ALA A 322 6.36 -3.59 -22.59
N LYS A 323 6.38 -3.19 -23.87
CA LYS A 323 5.78 -3.96 -24.97
C LYS A 323 6.67 -5.11 -25.40
#